data_cc69c995a4140fd0b0dbf4124867f32e
#
_entry.id   cc69c995a4140fd0b0dbf4124867f32e
#
_cell.length_a   1.000
_cell.length_b   1.000
_cell.length_c   1.000
_cell.angle_alpha   90.00
_cell.angle_beta   90.00
_cell.angle_gamma   90.00
#
_symmetry.space_group_name_H-M   'P 1'
#
loop_
_entity.id
_entity.type
_entity.pdbx_description
1 polymer ?
#
loop_
_entity_poly.entity_id
_entity_poly.type
_entity_poly.pdbx_seq_one_letter_code
_entity_poly.pdbx_strand_id
1 'polypeptide(L)'
;MEITKDRNPSVSSNYNNDCDFRSFLKYLEQIGELVKVKKNVSPRFELAGVGSKCEGKEALIFEKVKGSNFKVACNVLGTRKRFCLAVGAEHEKKIHARITSSISKLSSSNEISRHPPFQDNSSHDLLDLPIITHFEKDAGAYVTSSVVFARNPENGSQNSSTHRLLRLDERHMAIRMVEGRHLHRCFTFAREHGEDLRVSVAIGLHPAISVAAAYQAAYGISEMEIANS
;
A
#
# COMPACT_ATOMS: atom_id res chain seq x y z
N MET A 1 -29.18 5.46 2.31
CA MET A 1 -27.78 5.32 2.77
C MET A 1 -27.45 6.56 3.58
N GLU A 2 -27.58 6.47 4.90
CA GLU A 2 -27.33 7.59 5.80
C GLU A 2 -25.83 7.81 5.93
N ILE A 3 -25.37 8.96 5.46
CA ILE A 3 -23.97 9.43 5.59
C ILE A 3 -24.00 10.47 6.72
N THR A 4 -23.59 10.07 7.91
CA THR A 4 -23.39 11.01 9.01
C THR A 4 -22.07 11.76 8.79
N LYS A 5 -22.15 13.05 8.50
CA LYS A 5 -21.02 14.01 8.47
C LYS A 5 -21.01 14.80 9.77
N ASP A 6 -20.13 14.46 10.67
CA ASP A 6 -19.73 15.38 11.73
C ASP A 6 -18.58 16.24 11.22
N ARG A 7 -18.88 17.51 10.94
CA ARG A 7 -17.87 18.52 10.56
C ARG A 7 -17.46 19.28 11.80
N ASN A 8 -16.20 19.14 12.19
CA ASN A 8 -15.59 20.09 13.11
C ASN A 8 -14.33 20.69 12.45
N PRO A 9 -14.30 22.02 12.18
CA PRO A 9 -13.18 22.66 11.50
C PRO A 9 -12.27 23.33 12.52
N SER A 10 -11.26 22.66 12.97
CA SER A 10 -9.99 23.25 13.44
C SER A 10 -9.09 22.12 13.95
N VAL A 11 -8.37 21.48 13.04
CA VAL A 11 -7.32 20.54 13.44
C VAL A 11 -5.98 21.17 13.07
N SER A 12 -5.34 21.76 14.09
CA SER A 12 -3.94 22.10 14.07
C SER A 12 -3.10 20.84 13.83
N SER A 13 -2.03 21.00 13.08
CA SER A 13 -1.00 20.10 12.64
C SER A 13 -0.37 19.21 13.72
N ASN A 14 -1.08 18.26 14.28
CA ASN A 14 -0.52 17.22 15.15
C ASN A 14 -0.84 15.84 14.57
N TYR A 15 -0.42 15.58 13.33
CA TYR A 15 -0.14 14.24 12.89
C TYR A 15 1.17 13.84 13.56
N ASN A 16 1.08 13.28 14.77
CA ASN A 16 2.22 12.63 15.41
C ASN A 16 2.66 11.50 14.47
N ASN A 17 3.95 11.43 14.20
CA ASN A 17 4.68 10.53 13.33
C ASN A 17 4.52 9.03 13.65
N ASP A 18 3.36 8.56 13.99
CA ASP A 18 3.03 7.13 13.96
C ASP A 18 2.99 6.71 12.50
N CYS A 19 4.13 6.24 11.98
CA CYS A 19 4.35 5.90 10.57
C CYS A 19 3.63 4.61 10.15
N ASP A 20 2.44 4.32 10.68
CA ASP A 20 1.66 3.15 10.30
C ASP A 20 0.36 3.52 9.55
N PHE A 21 -0.18 2.54 8.83
CA PHE A 21 -1.37 2.72 8.01
C PHE A 21 -2.63 3.01 8.82
N ARG A 22 -2.77 2.39 9.99
CA ARG A 22 -3.96 2.56 10.84
C ARG A 22 -4.02 3.95 11.43
N SER A 23 -2.88 4.48 11.87
CA SER A 23 -2.75 5.86 12.35
C SER A 23 -3.07 6.86 11.24
N PHE A 24 -2.62 6.62 10.01
CA PHE A 24 -2.99 7.46 8.87
C PHE A 24 -4.50 7.43 8.60
N LEU A 25 -5.13 6.26 8.59
CA LEU A 25 -6.59 6.15 8.42
C LEU A 25 -7.36 6.83 9.54
N LYS A 26 -6.91 6.70 10.79
CA LYS A 26 -7.51 7.40 11.95
C LYS A 26 -7.41 8.92 11.79
N TYR A 27 -6.28 9.41 11.32
CA TYR A 27 -6.12 10.84 11.03
C TYR A 27 -7.07 11.29 9.92
N LEU A 28 -7.19 10.55 8.81
CA LEU A 28 -8.15 10.86 7.74
C LEU A 28 -9.59 10.90 8.26
N GLU A 29 -9.96 10.03 9.19
CA GLU A 29 -11.27 10.03 9.83
C GLU A 29 -11.49 11.32 10.64
N GLN A 30 -10.50 11.72 11.44
CA GLN A 30 -10.58 12.94 12.27
C GLN A 30 -10.79 14.22 11.44
N ILE A 31 -10.17 14.29 10.25
CA ILE A 31 -10.29 15.45 9.35
C ILE A 31 -11.45 15.33 8.35
N GLY A 32 -12.30 14.31 8.46
CA GLY A 32 -13.46 14.09 7.60
C GLY A 32 -13.14 13.62 6.17
N GLU A 33 -11.94 13.09 5.93
CA GLU A 33 -11.48 12.57 4.64
C GLU A 33 -11.70 11.05 4.49
N LEU A 34 -12.29 10.38 5.49
CA LEU A 34 -12.57 8.94 5.48
C LEU A 34 -14.00 8.67 5.91
N VAL A 35 -14.67 7.79 5.18
CA VAL A 35 -16.04 7.32 5.46
C VAL A 35 -16.01 5.83 5.79
N LYS A 36 -16.72 5.45 6.86
CA LYS A 36 -16.90 4.05 7.27
C LYS A 36 -18.13 3.44 6.59
N VAL A 37 -17.91 2.33 5.89
CA VAL A 37 -18.98 1.50 5.30
C VAL A 37 -19.27 0.34 6.24
N LYS A 38 -20.39 0.42 6.98
CA LYS A 38 -20.77 -0.57 7.99
C LYS A 38 -21.51 -1.78 7.41
N LYS A 39 -22.07 -1.63 6.18
CA LYS A 39 -22.76 -2.72 5.47
C LYS A 39 -21.77 -3.84 5.15
N ASN A 40 -22.23 -5.08 5.27
CA ASN A 40 -21.45 -6.25 4.83
C ASN A 40 -21.43 -6.29 3.29
N VAL A 41 -20.24 -6.13 2.70
CA VAL A 41 -20.04 -6.04 1.25
C VAL A 41 -19.28 -7.26 0.71
N SER A 42 -19.59 -7.61 -0.54
CA SER A 42 -18.85 -8.67 -1.22
C SER A 42 -17.51 -8.16 -1.76
N PRO A 43 -16.41 -8.91 -1.60
CA PRO A 43 -15.14 -8.59 -2.25
C PRO A 43 -15.20 -8.80 -3.77
N ARG A 44 -16.23 -9.50 -4.26
CA ARG A 44 -16.44 -9.69 -5.69
C ARG A 44 -17.33 -8.59 -6.24
N PHE A 45 -16.76 -7.65 -6.98
CA PHE A 45 -17.38 -6.52 -7.70
C PHE A 45 -18.03 -5.44 -6.83
N GLU A 46 -18.77 -5.80 -5.74
CA GLU A 46 -19.53 -4.84 -4.96
C GLU A 46 -18.61 -3.78 -4.30
N LEU A 47 -17.52 -4.24 -3.64
CA LEU A 47 -16.56 -3.37 -2.99
C LEU A 47 -15.89 -2.45 -4.02
N ALA A 48 -15.42 -2.99 -5.15
CA ALA A 48 -14.81 -2.22 -6.23
C ALA A 48 -15.81 -1.20 -6.82
N GLY A 49 -17.06 -1.59 -7.03
CA GLY A 49 -18.12 -0.71 -7.55
C GLY A 49 -18.44 0.45 -6.61
N VAL A 50 -18.46 0.23 -5.28
CA VAL A 50 -18.63 1.30 -4.30
C VAL A 50 -17.40 2.23 -4.31
N GLY A 51 -16.19 1.67 -4.33
CA GLY A 51 -14.94 2.42 -4.41
C GLY A 51 -14.86 3.33 -5.65
N SER A 52 -15.26 2.83 -6.81
CA SER A 52 -15.29 3.59 -8.06
C SER A 52 -16.27 4.78 -8.01
N LYS A 53 -17.45 4.61 -7.40
CA LYS A 53 -18.43 5.72 -7.22
C LYS A 53 -17.94 6.82 -6.29
N CYS A 54 -16.96 6.52 -5.45
CA CYS A 54 -16.34 7.45 -4.51
C CYS A 54 -14.95 7.93 -4.97
N GLU A 55 -14.56 7.67 -6.22
CA GLU A 55 -13.31 8.17 -6.79
C GLU A 55 -13.28 9.71 -6.75
N GLY A 56 -12.14 10.27 -6.34
CA GLY A 56 -11.97 11.71 -6.16
C GLY A 56 -12.73 12.35 -4.98
N LYS A 57 -13.45 11.52 -4.21
CA LYS A 57 -14.15 11.91 -2.98
C LYS A 57 -13.40 11.39 -1.75
N GLU A 58 -14.12 11.16 -0.64
CA GLU A 58 -13.54 10.62 0.59
C GLU A 58 -12.94 9.22 0.38
N ALA A 59 -11.92 8.88 1.17
CA ALA A 59 -11.46 7.50 1.30
C ALA A 59 -12.54 6.66 2.00
N LEU A 60 -12.54 5.37 1.75
CA LEU A 60 -13.51 4.45 2.35
C LEU A 60 -12.78 3.41 3.20
N ILE A 61 -13.39 3.02 4.33
CA ILE A 61 -13.04 1.81 5.06
C ILE A 61 -14.28 0.92 5.19
N PHE A 62 -14.20 -0.27 4.62
CA PHE A 62 -15.23 -1.31 4.73
C PHE A 62 -14.96 -2.10 6.01
N GLU A 63 -15.85 -1.96 7.00
CA GLU A 63 -15.70 -2.60 8.30
C GLU A 63 -16.05 -4.08 8.27
N LYS A 64 -16.89 -4.49 7.31
CA LYS A 64 -17.37 -5.87 7.16
C LYS A 64 -17.26 -6.28 5.69
N VAL A 65 -16.45 -7.30 5.43
CA VAL A 65 -16.29 -7.90 4.10
C VAL A 65 -16.69 -9.37 4.17
N LYS A 66 -17.55 -9.81 3.25
CA LYS A 66 -18.05 -11.19 3.23
C LYS A 66 -16.90 -12.19 3.14
N GLY A 67 -16.90 -13.17 4.02
CA GLY A 67 -15.91 -14.24 4.04
C GLY A 67 -14.54 -13.85 4.63
N SER A 68 -14.42 -12.67 5.27
CA SER A 68 -13.17 -12.28 5.92
C SER A 68 -13.42 -11.46 7.19
N ASN A 69 -12.49 -11.58 8.14
CA ASN A 69 -12.45 -10.76 9.35
C ASN A 69 -11.64 -9.46 9.16
N PHE A 70 -11.01 -9.28 8.02
CA PHE A 70 -10.22 -8.10 7.73
C PHE A 70 -11.08 -6.97 7.20
N LYS A 71 -10.73 -5.74 7.57
CA LYS A 71 -11.28 -4.53 6.97
C LYS A 71 -10.51 -4.19 5.69
N VAL A 72 -11.19 -3.52 4.77
CA VAL A 72 -10.57 -3.06 3.52
C VAL A 72 -10.68 -1.54 3.42
N ALA A 73 -9.56 -0.87 3.20
CA ALA A 73 -9.54 0.55 2.87
C ALA A 73 -9.37 0.74 1.36
N CYS A 74 -10.03 1.72 0.79
CA CYS A 74 -9.85 2.07 -0.62
C CYS A 74 -9.86 3.59 -0.83
N ASN A 75 -9.35 4.03 -2.00
CA ASN A 75 -9.22 5.44 -2.39
C ASN A 75 -8.39 6.30 -1.41
N VAL A 76 -7.49 5.68 -0.63
CA VAL A 76 -6.72 6.36 0.43
C VAL A 76 -5.88 7.49 -0.14
N LEU A 77 -5.29 7.33 -1.31
CA LEU A 77 -4.53 8.36 -2.05
C LEU A 77 -5.32 9.00 -3.20
N GLY A 78 -6.65 8.84 -3.23
CA GLY A 78 -7.51 9.22 -4.34
C GLY A 78 -7.71 10.73 -4.55
N THR A 79 -7.14 11.60 -3.70
CA THR A 79 -7.16 13.06 -3.90
C THR A 79 -5.78 13.67 -3.68
N ARG A 80 -5.52 14.83 -4.31
CA ARG A 80 -4.28 15.57 -4.08
C ARG A 80 -4.07 15.95 -2.62
N LYS A 81 -5.16 16.28 -1.90
CA LYS A 81 -5.12 16.58 -0.46
C LYS A 81 -4.58 15.40 0.34
N ARG A 82 -5.14 14.19 0.18
CA ARG A 82 -4.68 12.99 0.89
C ARG A 82 -3.29 12.55 0.46
N PHE A 83 -2.96 12.71 -0.82
CA PHE A 83 -1.61 12.48 -1.30
C PHE A 83 -0.60 13.44 -0.65
N CYS A 84 -0.95 14.73 -0.55
CA CYS A 84 -0.17 15.76 0.15
C CYS A 84 0.12 15.36 1.61
N LEU A 85 -0.93 14.93 2.33
CA LEU A 85 -0.82 14.47 3.71
C LEU A 85 0.09 13.24 3.83
N ALA A 86 -0.06 12.28 2.91
CA ALA A 86 0.71 11.03 2.91
C ALA A 86 2.22 11.27 2.74
N VAL A 87 2.62 12.22 1.88
CA VAL A 87 4.05 12.53 1.64
C VAL A 87 4.60 13.62 2.59
N GLY A 88 3.80 14.10 3.52
CA GLY A 88 4.21 15.13 4.48
C GLY A 88 4.52 16.48 3.81
N ALA A 89 3.83 16.84 2.73
CA ALA A 89 3.97 18.15 2.13
C ALA A 89 3.09 19.19 2.86
N GLU A 90 3.58 20.42 3.05
CA GLU A 90 2.85 21.48 3.76
C GLU A 90 1.53 21.84 3.07
N HIS A 91 1.49 21.82 1.75
CA HIS A 91 0.30 22.03 0.93
C HIS A 91 0.50 21.46 -0.49
N GLU A 92 -0.58 21.30 -1.24
CA GLU A 92 -0.59 20.61 -2.54
C GLU A 92 0.41 21.15 -3.56
N LYS A 93 0.68 22.46 -3.58
CA LYS A 93 1.67 23.08 -4.48
C LYS A 93 3.12 22.67 -4.13
N LYS A 94 3.37 22.21 -2.90
CA LYS A 94 4.68 21.78 -2.41
C LYS A 94 4.95 20.29 -2.60
N ILE A 95 3.99 19.50 -3.07
CA ILE A 95 4.14 18.03 -3.27
C ILE A 95 5.38 17.72 -4.11
N HIS A 96 5.53 18.39 -5.27
CA HIS A 96 6.66 18.13 -6.15
C HIS A 96 8.02 18.46 -5.46
N ALA A 97 8.12 19.61 -4.80
CA ALA A 97 9.33 20.00 -4.08
C ALA A 97 9.65 19.03 -2.93
N ARG A 98 8.62 18.53 -2.21
CA ARG A 98 8.78 17.55 -1.15
C ARG A 98 9.34 16.24 -1.68
N ILE A 99 8.74 15.69 -2.74
CA ILE A 99 9.20 14.44 -3.38
C ILE A 99 10.62 14.59 -3.92
N THR A 100 10.92 15.69 -4.63
CA THR A 100 12.28 15.95 -5.15
C THR A 100 13.30 16.03 -4.02
N SER A 101 12.96 16.68 -2.90
CA SER A 101 13.82 16.74 -1.73
C SER A 101 14.11 15.35 -1.15
N SER A 102 13.08 14.49 -1.03
CA SER A 102 13.23 13.13 -0.53
C SER A 102 14.14 12.26 -1.41
N ILE A 103 14.02 12.40 -2.74
CA ILE A 103 14.88 11.70 -3.69
C ILE A 103 16.33 12.19 -3.59
N SER A 104 16.54 13.49 -3.31
CA SER A 104 17.88 14.11 -3.26
C SER A 104 18.58 13.91 -1.91
N LYS A 105 17.83 13.67 -0.84
CA LYS A 105 18.35 13.60 0.53
C LYS A 105 17.93 12.27 1.17
N LEU A 106 18.49 11.17 0.62
CA LEU A 106 18.19 9.83 1.11
C LEU A 106 18.52 9.71 2.60
N SER A 107 17.63 9.08 3.34
CA SER A 107 17.79 8.82 4.77
C SER A 107 17.69 7.33 5.03
N SER A 108 18.77 6.72 5.51
CA SER A 108 18.76 5.31 5.89
C SER A 108 17.91 5.11 7.15
N SER A 109 17.00 4.12 7.12
CA SER A 109 16.32 3.62 8.31
C SER A 109 16.86 2.22 8.60
N ASN A 110 17.59 2.11 9.70
CA ASN A 110 18.20 0.84 10.12
C ASN A 110 17.52 0.27 11.38
N GLU A 111 16.35 0.80 11.74
CA GLU A 111 15.64 0.30 12.91
C GLU A 111 14.90 -0.99 12.56
N ILE A 112 15.38 -2.11 13.11
CA ILE A 112 14.75 -3.42 12.96
C ILE A 112 14.14 -3.78 14.32
N SER A 113 12.82 -3.88 14.37
CA SER A 113 12.14 -4.40 15.55
C SER A 113 12.44 -5.89 15.72
N ARG A 114 12.85 -6.27 16.95
CA ARG A 114 13.07 -7.69 17.29
C ARG A 114 11.76 -8.47 17.44
N HIS A 115 10.66 -7.78 17.74
CA HIS A 115 9.32 -8.34 17.93
C HIS A 115 8.30 -7.53 17.11
N PRO A 116 8.30 -7.71 15.78
CA PRO A 116 7.35 -6.97 14.94
C PRO A 116 5.92 -7.47 15.19
N PRO A 117 4.93 -6.56 15.29
CA PRO A 117 3.54 -6.90 15.63
C PRO A 117 2.86 -7.89 14.69
N PHE A 118 3.37 -8.06 13.47
CA PHE A 118 2.80 -9.02 12.50
C PHE A 118 3.08 -10.49 12.86
N GLN A 119 3.97 -10.76 13.80
CA GLN A 119 4.25 -12.13 14.27
C GLN A 119 3.20 -12.66 15.24
N ASP A 120 2.35 -11.80 15.78
CA ASP A 120 1.34 -12.19 16.77
C ASP A 120 0.17 -12.97 16.16
N ASN A 121 -0.05 -12.81 14.85
CA ASN A 121 -1.11 -13.48 14.12
C ASN A 121 -0.54 -14.07 12.83
N SER A 122 -0.78 -15.33 12.56
CA SER A 122 -0.39 -16.01 11.33
C SER A 122 -1.53 -16.83 10.74
N SER A 123 -1.61 -16.87 9.44
CA SER A 123 -2.43 -17.78 8.66
C SER A 123 -1.62 -18.34 7.51
N HIS A 124 -1.94 -19.56 7.09
CA HIS A 124 -1.33 -20.21 5.94
C HIS A 124 -2.27 -20.25 4.73
N ASP A 125 -3.40 -19.55 4.81
CA ASP A 125 -4.44 -19.55 3.78
C ASP A 125 -4.67 -18.13 3.25
N LEU A 126 -4.40 -17.92 1.97
CA LEU A 126 -4.68 -16.66 1.28
C LEU A 126 -6.18 -16.38 1.12
N LEU A 127 -7.04 -17.39 1.35
CA LEU A 127 -8.50 -17.23 1.32
C LEU A 127 -9.00 -16.41 2.51
N ASP A 128 -8.25 -16.34 3.60
CA ASP A 128 -8.58 -15.49 4.75
C ASP A 128 -8.51 -13.99 4.40
N LEU A 129 -7.72 -13.64 3.36
CA LEU A 129 -7.57 -12.27 2.92
C LEU A 129 -8.73 -11.85 2.02
N PRO A 130 -9.33 -10.67 2.20
CA PRO A 130 -10.41 -10.15 1.38
C PRO A 130 -9.89 -9.61 0.04
N ILE A 131 -9.24 -10.46 -0.75
CA ILE A 131 -8.68 -10.06 -2.05
C ILE A 131 -9.82 -9.80 -3.03
N ILE A 132 -9.76 -8.67 -3.71
CA ILE A 132 -10.89 -8.11 -4.47
C ILE A 132 -10.85 -8.56 -5.93
N THR A 133 -12.01 -8.97 -6.45
CA THR A 133 -12.25 -9.06 -7.91
C THR A 133 -12.89 -7.74 -8.35
N HIS A 134 -12.20 -6.97 -9.19
CA HIS A 134 -12.62 -5.61 -9.55
C HIS A 134 -13.59 -5.61 -10.74
N PHE A 135 -13.31 -6.39 -11.78
CA PHE A 135 -14.07 -6.39 -13.03
C PHE A 135 -14.44 -7.80 -13.45
N GLU A 136 -15.51 -7.94 -14.22
CA GLU A 136 -16.01 -9.24 -14.71
C GLU A 136 -15.00 -9.98 -15.62
N LYS A 137 -14.17 -9.23 -16.33
CA LYS A 137 -13.15 -9.79 -17.23
C LYS A 137 -11.79 -10.00 -16.57
N ASP A 138 -11.67 -9.74 -15.27
CA ASP A 138 -10.47 -10.07 -14.53
C ASP A 138 -10.30 -11.60 -14.43
N ALA A 139 -9.06 -12.07 -14.53
CA ALA A 139 -8.74 -13.50 -14.40
C ALA A 139 -9.06 -14.05 -12.98
N GLY A 140 -9.29 -13.18 -12.00
CA GLY A 140 -9.61 -13.55 -10.63
C GLY A 140 -9.47 -12.38 -9.66
N ALA A 141 -9.22 -12.69 -8.39
CA ALA A 141 -9.03 -11.72 -7.33
C ALA A 141 -7.58 -11.21 -7.32
N TYR A 142 -7.41 -9.88 -7.33
CA TYR A 142 -6.10 -9.23 -7.36
C TYR A 142 -5.82 -8.41 -6.11
N VAL A 143 -4.62 -8.58 -5.55
CA VAL A 143 -4.02 -7.58 -4.65
C VAL A 143 -3.44 -6.47 -5.52
N THR A 144 -3.97 -5.26 -5.39
CA THR A 144 -3.63 -4.11 -6.25
C THR A 144 -2.81 -3.04 -5.54
N SER A 145 -2.66 -3.12 -4.22
CA SER A 145 -2.00 -2.11 -3.38
C SER A 145 -0.99 -2.73 -2.41
N SER A 146 -0.23 -3.71 -2.89
CA SER A 146 0.89 -4.29 -2.15
C SER A 146 2.22 -3.68 -2.57
N VAL A 147 3.18 -3.72 -1.66
CA VAL A 147 4.60 -3.49 -1.95
C VAL A 147 5.33 -4.81 -1.82
N VAL A 148 6.06 -5.15 -2.86
CA VAL A 148 6.93 -6.34 -2.90
C VAL A 148 8.34 -5.91 -2.57
N PHE A 149 8.91 -6.52 -1.55
CA PHE A 149 10.28 -6.32 -1.09
C PHE A 149 11.13 -7.50 -1.53
N ALA A 150 12.26 -7.22 -2.13
CA ALA A 150 13.26 -8.21 -2.49
C ALA A 150 14.66 -7.71 -2.11
N ARG A 151 15.52 -8.61 -1.67
CA ARG A 151 16.95 -8.31 -1.59
C ARG A 151 17.57 -8.64 -2.93
N ASN A 152 18.25 -7.67 -3.52
CA ASN A 152 18.97 -7.88 -4.78
C ASN A 152 20.09 -8.89 -4.59
N PRO A 153 20.06 -10.07 -5.26
CA PRO A 153 21.08 -11.10 -5.07
C PRO A 153 22.44 -10.71 -5.66
N GLU A 154 22.50 -9.74 -6.57
CA GLU A 154 23.72 -9.26 -7.19
C GLU A 154 24.55 -8.37 -6.24
N ASN A 155 23.89 -7.45 -5.51
CA ASN A 155 24.60 -6.42 -4.73
C ASN A 155 24.09 -6.25 -3.29
N GLY A 156 23.10 -7.04 -2.88
CA GLY A 156 22.54 -7.02 -1.52
C GLY A 156 21.61 -5.83 -1.21
N SER A 157 21.40 -4.90 -2.14
CA SER A 157 20.49 -3.75 -1.93
C SER A 157 19.05 -4.21 -1.79
N GLN A 158 18.24 -3.45 -1.07
CA GLN A 158 16.80 -3.69 -0.96
C GLN A 158 16.06 -2.98 -2.09
N ASN A 159 15.24 -3.73 -2.81
CA ASN A 159 14.28 -3.20 -3.77
C ASN A 159 12.87 -3.28 -3.20
N SER A 160 12.10 -2.23 -3.37
CA SER A 160 10.69 -2.15 -2.97
C SER A 160 9.87 -1.65 -4.14
N SER A 161 8.91 -2.42 -4.61
CA SER A 161 8.15 -2.07 -5.81
C SER A 161 6.68 -2.51 -5.75
N THR A 162 5.81 -1.77 -6.43
CA THR A 162 4.38 -2.07 -6.49
C THR A 162 4.09 -3.05 -7.62
N HIS A 163 3.38 -4.13 -7.31
CA HIS A 163 2.97 -5.15 -8.28
C HIS A 163 1.52 -5.59 -8.04
N ARG A 164 0.84 -5.97 -9.12
CA ARG A 164 -0.43 -6.68 -9.04
C ARG A 164 -0.16 -8.17 -8.83
N LEU A 165 -0.83 -8.75 -7.84
CA LEU A 165 -0.73 -10.16 -7.52
C LEU A 165 -2.09 -10.82 -7.74
N LEU A 166 -2.18 -11.76 -8.66
CA LEU A 166 -3.36 -12.59 -8.89
C LEU A 166 -3.34 -13.78 -7.92
N ARG A 167 -4.35 -13.92 -7.07
CA ARG A 167 -4.50 -15.13 -6.27
C ARG A 167 -4.92 -16.29 -7.16
N LEU A 168 -4.13 -17.35 -7.17
CA LEU A 168 -4.41 -18.60 -7.89
C LEU A 168 -5.18 -19.59 -7.02
N ASP A 169 -4.73 -19.79 -5.79
CA ASP A 169 -5.33 -20.69 -4.80
C ASP A 169 -5.03 -20.20 -3.37
N GLU A 170 -5.15 -21.10 -2.38
CA GLU A 170 -4.89 -20.80 -0.97
C GLU A 170 -3.43 -20.50 -0.62
N ARG A 171 -2.48 -20.81 -1.50
CA ARG A 171 -1.03 -20.67 -1.25
C ARG A 171 -0.26 -19.96 -2.34
N HIS A 172 -0.84 -19.83 -3.53
CA HIS A 172 -0.11 -19.32 -4.69
C HIS A 172 -0.72 -18.02 -5.21
N MET A 173 0.19 -17.11 -5.57
CA MET A 173 -0.13 -15.89 -6.30
C MET A 173 0.75 -15.77 -7.54
N ALA A 174 0.17 -15.37 -8.65
CA ALA A 174 0.93 -14.97 -9.83
C ALA A 174 1.28 -13.49 -9.76
N ILE A 175 2.53 -13.16 -10.06
CA ILE A 175 3.04 -11.79 -10.14
C ILE A 175 3.42 -11.46 -11.59
N ARG A 176 3.05 -10.26 -12.05
CA ARG A 176 3.59 -9.73 -13.29
C ARG A 176 4.76 -8.80 -12.99
N MET A 177 5.95 -9.23 -13.39
CA MET A 177 7.15 -8.39 -13.43
C MET A 177 7.33 -7.80 -14.83
N VAL A 178 7.62 -6.50 -14.90
CA VAL A 178 7.92 -5.82 -16.17
C VAL A 178 9.39 -6.02 -16.48
N GLU A 179 9.70 -6.48 -17.69
CA GLU A 179 11.08 -6.70 -18.14
C GLU A 179 11.93 -5.43 -18.00
N GLY A 180 13.18 -5.61 -17.58
CA GLY A 180 14.13 -4.53 -17.37
C GLY A 180 13.94 -3.72 -16.08
N ARG A 181 12.83 -3.90 -15.33
CA ARG A 181 12.63 -3.29 -14.02
C ARG A 181 13.44 -4.03 -12.94
N HIS A 182 13.66 -3.37 -11.80
CA HIS A 182 14.58 -3.87 -10.75
C HIS A 182 14.19 -5.25 -10.25
N LEU A 183 12.93 -5.50 -9.90
CA LEU A 183 12.48 -6.81 -9.43
C LEU A 183 12.69 -7.91 -10.51
N HIS A 184 12.42 -7.58 -11.80
CA HIS A 184 12.67 -8.52 -12.89
C HIS A 184 14.18 -8.82 -13.02
N ARG A 185 15.06 -7.82 -12.88
CA ARG A 185 16.52 -8.05 -12.89
C ARG A 185 16.96 -8.95 -11.74
N CYS A 186 16.47 -8.70 -10.53
CA CYS A 186 16.72 -9.56 -9.37
C CYS A 186 16.28 -11.01 -9.63
N PHE A 187 15.08 -11.19 -10.18
CA PHE A 187 14.55 -12.51 -10.54
C PHE A 187 15.39 -13.20 -11.61
N THR A 188 15.77 -12.49 -12.67
CA THR A 188 16.60 -13.04 -13.76
C THR A 188 17.95 -13.48 -13.24
N PHE A 189 18.61 -12.66 -12.42
CA PHE A 189 19.89 -12.99 -11.80
C PHE A 189 19.79 -14.24 -10.93
N ALA A 190 18.81 -14.32 -10.03
CA ALA A 190 18.61 -15.51 -9.18
C ALA A 190 18.39 -16.77 -10.02
N ARG A 191 17.52 -16.70 -11.04
CA ARG A 191 17.22 -17.82 -11.94
C ARG A 191 18.46 -18.31 -12.72
N GLU A 192 19.29 -17.39 -13.19
CA GLU A 192 20.55 -17.73 -13.90
C GLU A 192 21.55 -18.47 -13.00
N HIS A 193 21.44 -18.27 -11.68
CA HIS A 193 22.24 -19.00 -10.68
C HIS A 193 21.54 -20.23 -10.11
N GLY A 194 20.36 -20.61 -10.64
CA GLY A 194 19.60 -21.77 -10.16
C GLY A 194 18.92 -21.56 -8.81
N GLU A 195 18.68 -20.30 -8.41
CA GLU A 195 18.10 -19.94 -7.13
C GLU A 195 16.71 -19.33 -7.27
N ASP A 196 15.88 -19.48 -6.23
CA ASP A 196 14.62 -18.77 -6.09
C ASP A 196 14.85 -17.37 -5.52
N LEU A 197 14.19 -16.36 -6.12
CA LEU A 197 14.17 -15.04 -5.52
C LEU A 197 13.16 -14.98 -4.36
N ARG A 198 13.67 -14.86 -3.14
CA ARG A 198 12.83 -14.66 -1.95
C ARG A 198 12.27 -13.24 -1.93
N VAL A 199 10.96 -13.13 -1.71
CA VAL A 199 10.25 -11.85 -1.62
C VAL A 199 9.36 -11.81 -0.39
N SER A 200 9.13 -10.61 0.14
CA SER A 200 8.08 -10.33 1.11
C SER A 200 7.04 -9.42 0.46
N VAL A 201 5.77 -9.71 0.69
CA VAL A 201 4.66 -8.91 0.19
C VAL A 201 3.98 -8.25 1.36
N ALA A 202 3.97 -6.91 1.40
CA ALA A 202 3.30 -6.17 2.45
C ALA A 202 2.05 -5.45 1.92
N ILE A 203 0.96 -5.54 2.70
CA ILE A 203 -0.33 -4.91 2.42
C ILE A 203 -0.70 -4.02 3.60
N GLY A 204 -1.19 -2.82 3.34
CA GLY A 204 -1.57 -1.87 4.40
C GLY A 204 -0.38 -1.16 5.04
N LEU A 205 0.61 -0.82 4.26
CA LEU A 205 1.73 0.04 4.66
C LEU A 205 1.31 1.52 4.69
N HIS A 206 2.08 2.33 5.43
CA HIS A 206 1.90 3.79 5.36
C HIS A 206 1.97 4.25 3.89
N PRO A 207 1.05 5.14 3.43
CA PRO A 207 0.96 5.48 2.01
C PRO A 207 2.21 6.11 1.40
N ALA A 208 3.06 6.78 2.20
CA ALA A 208 4.36 7.29 1.73
C ALA A 208 5.26 6.17 1.19
N ILE A 209 5.24 4.98 1.82
CA ILE A 209 5.99 3.80 1.37
C ILE A 209 5.46 3.34 0.01
N SER A 210 4.13 3.31 -0.17
CA SER A 210 3.53 2.95 -1.46
C SER A 210 3.88 3.95 -2.56
N VAL A 211 3.96 5.25 -2.24
CA VAL A 211 4.39 6.30 -3.17
C VAL A 211 5.87 6.12 -3.55
N ALA A 212 6.73 5.87 -2.58
CA ALA A 212 8.16 5.63 -2.83
C ALA A 212 8.37 4.35 -3.66
N ALA A 213 7.67 3.25 -3.33
CA ALA A 213 7.73 1.99 -4.08
C ALA A 213 7.18 2.07 -5.51
N ALA A 214 6.39 3.11 -5.83
CA ALA A 214 5.94 3.40 -7.19
C ALA A 214 6.95 4.24 -8.00
N TYR A 215 7.92 4.86 -7.33
CA TYR A 215 9.01 5.59 -7.98
C TYR A 215 10.08 4.61 -8.49
N GLN A 216 10.64 4.89 -9.64
CA GLN A 216 11.77 4.13 -10.17
C GLN A 216 13.07 4.81 -9.76
N ALA A 217 13.62 4.40 -8.62
CA ALA A 217 14.93 4.84 -8.15
C ALA A 217 16.06 4.38 -9.10
N ALA A 218 17.25 4.91 -8.95
CA ALA A 218 18.43 4.35 -9.62
C ALA A 218 18.72 2.94 -9.07
N TYR A 219 19.27 2.06 -9.90
CA TYR A 219 19.58 0.69 -9.49
C TYR A 219 20.56 0.66 -8.32
N GLY A 220 20.19 -0.04 -7.27
CA GLY A 220 20.95 -0.12 -6.02
C GLY A 220 20.54 0.91 -4.95
N ILE A 221 19.65 1.85 -5.26
CA ILE A 221 19.04 2.75 -4.27
C ILE A 221 17.75 2.11 -3.75
N SER A 222 17.61 2.05 -2.43
CA SER A 222 16.40 1.54 -1.79
C SER A 222 15.28 2.58 -1.80
N GLU A 223 14.10 2.22 -2.28
CA GLU A 223 12.91 3.07 -2.22
C GLU A 223 12.49 3.37 -0.75
N MET A 224 12.91 2.52 0.20
CA MET A 224 12.67 2.77 1.63
C MET A 224 13.48 3.96 2.14
N GLU A 225 14.69 4.21 1.61
CA GLU A 225 15.48 5.41 1.96
C GLU A 225 14.81 6.69 1.47
N ILE A 226 14.10 6.62 0.33
CA ILE A 226 13.28 7.71 -0.18
C ILE A 226 12.04 7.92 0.70
N ALA A 227 11.39 6.83 1.12
CA ALA A 227 10.21 6.91 1.99
C ALA A 227 10.54 7.50 3.37
N ASN A 228 11.76 7.25 3.87
CA ASN A 228 12.22 7.69 5.20
C ASN A 228 12.76 9.14 5.21
N SER A 229 12.99 9.74 4.08
CA SER A 229 13.50 11.10 3.95
C SER A 229 12.38 12.14 3.91
#